data_5815d9721f39024dc83d3a66623a54a3
#
_entry.id   5815d9721f39024dc83d3a66623a54a3
#
_cell.length_a   1.000
_cell.length_b   1.000
_cell.length_c   1.000
_cell.angle_alpha   90.00
_cell.angle_beta   90.00
_cell.angle_gamma   90.00
#
_symmetry.space_group_name_H-M   'P 1'
#
loop_
_entity.id
_entity.type
_entity.pdbx_description
1 polymer ?
#
loop_
_entity_poly.entity_id
_entity_poly.type
_entity_poly.pdbx_seq_one_letter_code
_entity_poly.pdbx_strand_id
1 'polypeptide(L)'
;LMNSQTWVASGHIGGFSDPLMDCKACKERFRADKLIEDYMAEKGVEPETPIDGWSQEQMKKYIDDNQIPCPSCGKHDFTDIRQFNLMFKTFQGVTEDAKNTVYLRPETAQGIFVNFKNVQRTSRKKVPFGIGQIGKSFRNEITPGNFTFRTREFEQMELEFFCKPGTDLDWFAYWKQFCIKWLQDLGIKPDEMRARDHSPEELCFYSKATTDLEFLFPFGWGELWGIADRTDYDLTQHQNVSGQDMSYFDDEVNEKYIPYVIEPSLGADRVTLAFLCSAYDEEELEGGDVRTVMHFHPAIAPV
;
A
#
# COMPACT_ATOMS: atom_id res chain seq x y z
N LEU A 1 17.29 -5.91 6.37
CA LEU A 1 18.12 -4.91 5.69
C LEU A 1 18.53 -5.43 4.33
N MET A 2 18.46 -4.59 3.30
CA MET A 2 18.91 -4.90 1.94
C MET A 2 19.90 -3.83 1.50
N ASN A 3 20.63 -4.10 0.41
CA ASN A 3 21.52 -3.12 -0.19
C ASN A 3 20.72 -1.85 -0.56
N SER A 4 21.24 -0.66 -0.24
CA SER A 4 20.57 0.61 -0.53
C SER A 4 20.28 0.82 -2.02
N GLN A 5 21.08 0.21 -2.91
CA GLN A 5 20.84 0.25 -4.35
C GLN A 5 19.53 -0.42 -4.78
N THR A 6 19.01 -1.37 -3.99
CA THR A 6 17.68 -1.95 -4.21
C THR A 6 16.60 -0.86 -4.14
N TRP A 7 16.72 0.05 -3.18
CA TRP A 7 15.76 1.14 -2.98
C TRP A 7 15.96 2.31 -3.96
N VAL A 8 17.15 2.43 -4.54
CA VAL A 8 17.41 3.32 -5.68
C VAL A 8 16.72 2.75 -6.92
N ALA A 9 16.92 1.46 -7.20
CA ALA A 9 16.34 0.78 -8.36
C ALA A 9 14.81 0.85 -8.36
N SER A 10 14.19 0.57 -7.22
CA SER A 10 12.73 0.62 -7.06
C SER A 10 12.15 2.04 -6.97
N GLY A 11 12.99 3.09 -6.92
CA GLY A 11 12.54 4.49 -6.81
C GLY A 11 12.16 4.97 -5.41
N HIS A 12 12.16 4.11 -4.38
CA HIS A 12 11.72 4.47 -3.03
C HIS A 12 12.54 5.59 -2.39
N ILE A 13 13.86 5.63 -2.61
CA ILE A 13 14.71 6.70 -2.03
C ILE A 13 14.33 8.06 -2.62
N GLY A 14 13.96 8.11 -3.90
CA GLY A 14 13.67 9.37 -4.60
C GLY A 14 12.21 9.80 -4.56
N GLY A 15 11.26 8.88 -4.51
CA GLY A 15 9.85 9.17 -4.78
C GLY A 15 8.85 8.70 -3.72
N PHE A 16 9.26 7.91 -2.73
CA PHE A 16 8.35 7.42 -1.69
C PHE A 16 8.18 8.46 -0.59
N SER A 17 7.34 9.48 -0.83
CA SER A 17 7.21 10.63 0.04
C SER A 17 5.79 11.19 0.05
N ASP A 18 5.39 11.73 1.22
CA ASP A 18 4.12 12.42 1.41
C ASP A 18 4.32 13.96 1.48
N PRO A 19 3.31 14.75 1.08
CA PRO A 19 3.32 16.20 1.19
C PRO A 19 3.13 16.62 2.66
N LEU A 20 4.20 17.02 3.34
CA LEU A 20 4.22 17.41 4.75
C LEU A 20 4.13 18.91 4.92
N MET A 21 3.27 19.38 5.83
CA MET A 21 3.22 20.76 6.31
C MET A 21 3.08 20.82 7.83
N ASP A 22 3.55 21.91 8.44
CA ASP A 22 3.44 22.15 9.89
C ASP A 22 2.50 23.33 10.16
N CYS A 23 1.66 23.23 11.18
CA CYS A 23 0.98 24.39 11.72
C CYS A 23 1.98 25.23 12.54
N LYS A 24 2.22 26.49 12.15
CA LYS A 24 3.16 27.38 12.87
C LYS A 24 2.69 27.74 14.27
N ALA A 25 1.37 27.69 14.53
CA ALA A 25 0.78 28.04 15.82
C ALA A 25 0.92 26.94 16.86
N CYS A 26 0.50 25.70 16.57
CA CYS A 26 0.52 24.59 17.53
C CYS A 26 1.68 23.60 17.30
N LYS A 27 2.44 23.73 16.22
CA LYS A 27 3.57 22.87 15.83
C LYS A 27 3.19 21.45 15.42
N GLU A 28 1.89 21.16 15.30
CA GLU A 28 1.42 19.87 14.79
C GLU A 28 1.70 19.74 13.29
N ARG A 29 1.88 18.47 12.87
CA ARG A 29 2.24 18.09 11.51
C ARG A 29 1.08 17.42 10.82
N PHE A 30 0.91 17.73 9.53
CA PHE A 30 -0.18 17.20 8.72
C PHE A 30 0.31 16.81 7.33
N ARG A 31 -0.35 15.82 6.75
CA ARG A 31 -0.30 15.58 5.31
C ARG A 31 -1.22 16.61 4.66
N ALA A 32 -0.68 17.33 3.69
CA ALA A 32 -1.44 18.40 3.02
C ALA A 32 -2.60 17.86 2.17
N ASP A 33 -2.38 16.71 1.50
CA ASP A 33 -3.40 16.00 0.74
C ASP A 33 -4.57 15.56 1.64
N LYS A 34 -4.30 14.93 2.78
CA LYS A 34 -5.34 14.50 3.73
C LYS A 34 -6.09 15.67 4.34
N LEU A 35 -5.40 16.77 4.66
CA LEU A 35 -6.05 17.98 5.15
C LEU A 35 -7.06 18.54 4.16
N ILE A 36 -6.76 18.46 2.86
CA ILE A 36 -7.66 18.90 1.79
C ILE A 36 -8.83 17.92 1.64
N GLU A 37 -8.56 16.61 1.62
CA GLU A 37 -9.59 15.57 1.51
C GLU A 37 -10.62 15.68 2.65
N ASP A 38 -10.14 15.78 3.90
CA ASP A 38 -11.00 15.90 5.08
C ASP A 38 -11.86 17.17 5.00
N TYR A 39 -11.27 18.30 4.59
CA TYR A 39 -12.00 19.55 4.42
C TYR A 39 -13.05 19.47 3.31
N MET A 40 -12.72 18.88 2.15
CA MET A 40 -13.66 18.67 1.05
C MET A 40 -14.81 17.75 1.47
N ALA A 41 -14.51 16.66 2.16
CA ALA A 41 -15.51 15.72 2.68
C ALA A 41 -16.47 16.41 3.66
N GLU A 42 -15.95 17.25 4.58
CA GLU A 42 -16.78 18.02 5.50
C GLU A 42 -17.72 19.00 4.78
N LYS A 43 -17.28 19.55 3.64
CA LYS A 43 -18.07 20.48 2.81
C LYS A 43 -18.97 19.77 1.80
N GLY A 44 -18.89 18.45 1.66
CA GLY A 44 -19.61 17.70 0.62
C GLY A 44 -19.16 18.04 -0.79
N VAL A 45 -17.89 18.40 -0.97
CA VAL A 45 -17.27 18.72 -2.27
C VAL A 45 -16.44 17.55 -2.71
N GLU A 46 -16.65 17.09 -3.95
CA GLU A 46 -15.78 16.09 -4.57
C GLU A 46 -14.73 16.81 -5.44
N PRO A 47 -13.45 16.39 -5.37
CA PRO A 47 -12.41 16.96 -6.21
C PRO A 47 -12.62 16.55 -7.69
N GLU A 48 -12.37 17.47 -8.62
CA GLU A 48 -12.43 17.19 -10.06
C GLU A 48 -11.35 16.19 -10.51
N THR A 49 -10.23 16.18 -9.81
CA THR A 49 -9.12 15.23 -10.00
C THR A 49 -8.62 14.75 -8.65
N PRO A 50 -8.12 13.51 -8.54
CA PRO A 50 -7.59 12.99 -7.28
C PRO A 50 -6.49 13.91 -6.72
N ILE A 51 -6.55 14.15 -5.41
CA ILE A 51 -5.65 15.10 -4.73
C ILE A 51 -4.20 14.60 -4.73
N ASP A 52 -4.01 13.28 -4.75
CA ASP A 52 -2.68 12.67 -4.85
C ASP A 52 -1.91 13.08 -6.13
N GLY A 53 -2.61 13.45 -7.19
CA GLY A 53 -2.04 13.97 -8.43
C GLY A 53 -1.74 15.47 -8.42
N TRP A 54 -2.08 16.20 -7.36
CA TRP A 54 -1.89 17.65 -7.30
C TRP A 54 -0.42 18.01 -7.00
N SER A 55 0.05 19.09 -7.60
CA SER A 55 1.36 19.66 -7.23
C SER A 55 1.30 20.31 -5.84
N GLN A 56 2.47 20.47 -5.21
CA GLN A 56 2.56 21.16 -3.91
C GLN A 56 2.00 22.58 -3.98
N GLU A 57 2.21 23.28 -5.10
CA GLU A 57 1.67 24.62 -5.33
C GLU A 57 0.15 24.62 -5.41
N GLN A 58 -0.44 23.63 -6.09
CA GLN A 58 -1.89 23.46 -6.17
C GLN A 58 -2.50 23.19 -4.80
N MET A 59 -1.93 22.24 -4.04
CA MET A 59 -2.35 21.94 -2.68
C MET A 59 -2.25 23.17 -1.76
N LYS A 60 -1.09 23.85 -1.78
CA LYS A 60 -0.87 25.06 -0.95
C LYS A 60 -1.86 26.17 -1.30
N LYS A 61 -2.04 26.42 -2.59
CA LYS A 61 -3.01 27.39 -3.08
C LYS A 61 -4.43 27.08 -2.62
N TYR A 62 -4.86 25.83 -2.73
CA TYR A 62 -6.19 25.40 -2.29
C TYR A 62 -6.40 25.59 -0.79
N ILE A 63 -5.39 25.23 0.03
CA ILE A 63 -5.41 25.42 1.49
C ILE A 63 -5.53 26.89 1.85
N ASP A 64 -4.76 27.75 1.18
CA ASP A 64 -4.76 29.21 1.43
C ASP A 64 -6.04 29.88 0.94
N ASP A 65 -6.50 29.58 -0.28
CA ASP A 65 -7.71 30.17 -0.86
C ASP A 65 -8.98 29.83 -0.04
N ASN A 66 -9.04 28.61 0.49
CA ASN A 66 -10.16 28.14 1.32
C ASN A 66 -9.98 28.41 2.82
N GLN A 67 -8.86 29.01 3.22
CA GLN A 67 -8.55 29.31 4.64
C GLN A 67 -8.74 28.08 5.54
N ILE A 68 -8.29 26.90 5.07
CA ILE A 68 -8.49 25.63 5.78
C ILE A 68 -7.90 25.73 7.18
N PRO A 69 -8.68 25.51 8.25
CA PRO A 69 -8.19 25.63 9.61
C PRO A 69 -7.35 24.41 10.00
N CYS A 70 -6.40 24.63 10.88
CA CYS A 70 -5.66 23.52 11.53
C CYS A 70 -6.64 22.67 12.36
N PRO A 71 -6.71 21.35 12.15
CA PRO A 71 -7.61 20.47 12.91
C PRO A 71 -7.39 20.51 14.42
N SER A 72 -6.14 20.76 14.85
CA SER A 72 -5.77 20.77 16.27
C SER A 72 -6.04 22.09 16.98
N CYS A 73 -5.86 23.25 16.35
CA CYS A 73 -5.96 24.55 17.03
C CYS A 73 -6.87 25.55 16.33
N GLY A 74 -7.48 25.23 15.20
CA GLY A 74 -8.41 26.08 14.47
C GLY A 74 -7.78 27.27 13.73
N LYS A 75 -6.47 27.49 13.81
CA LYS A 75 -5.78 28.59 13.15
C LYS A 75 -5.37 28.23 11.74
N HIS A 76 -5.44 29.20 10.82
CA HIS A 76 -4.88 29.07 9.48
C HIS A 76 -3.50 29.72 9.45
N ASP A 77 -2.46 28.98 9.80
CA ASP A 77 -1.08 29.45 9.79
C ASP A 77 -0.13 28.26 9.56
N PHE A 78 0.06 27.91 8.30
CA PHE A 78 0.84 26.75 7.91
C PHE A 78 2.17 27.13 7.24
N THR A 79 3.14 26.25 7.31
CA THR A 79 4.37 26.32 6.53
C THR A 79 4.10 26.01 5.04
N ASP A 80 5.10 26.21 4.21
CA ASP A 80 5.08 25.64 2.88
C ASP A 80 5.09 24.12 2.95
N ILE A 81 4.59 23.47 1.89
CA ILE A 81 4.56 22.02 1.77
C ILE A 81 5.95 21.54 1.34
N ARG A 82 6.44 20.48 1.98
CA ARG A 82 7.69 19.82 1.65
C ARG A 82 7.49 18.32 1.50
N GLN A 83 8.26 17.66 0.65
CA GLN A 83 8.25 16.21 0.55
C GLN A 83 8.93 15.59 1.77
N PHE A 84 8.25 14.62 2.37
CA PHE A 84 8.75 13.86 3.50
C PHE A 84 8.87 12.39 3.09
N ASN A 85 10.10 11.90 2.93
CA ASN A 85 10.33 10.50 2.55
C ASN A 85 9.97 9.57 3.71
N LEU A 86 9.12 8.58 3.41
CA LEU A 86 8.57 7.64 4.39
C LEU A 86 9.53 6.50 4.76
N MET A 87 10.69 6.39 4.13
CA MET A 87 11.65 5.35 4.48
C MET A 87 12.34 5.65 5.80
N PHE A 88 12.31 4.70 6.73
CA PHE A 88 13.16 4.76 7.91
C PHE A 88 14.62 4.58 7.51
N LYS A 89 15.43 5.56 7.88
CA LYS A 89 16.87 5.60 7.67
C LYS A 89 17.60 5.27 8.97
N THR A 90 18.62 4.43 8.90
CA THR A 90 19.50 4.11 10.01
C THR A 90 20.93 3.90 9.51
N PHE A 91 21.84 3.54 10.39
CA PHE A 91 23.24 3.35 10.07
C PHE A 91 23.72 1.97 10.51
N GLN A 92 24.63 1.39 9.75
CA GLN A 92 25.29 0.13 10.09
C GLN A 92 26.76 0.42 10.40
N GLY A 93 27.24 -0.08 11.55
CA GLY A 93 28.59 0.17 12.01
C GLY A 93 28.68 1.32 13.02
N VAL A 94 29.89 1.82 13.23
CA VAL A 94 30.21 2.78 14.32
C VAL A 94 30.11 4.26 13.90
N THR A 95 29.96 4.54 12.62
CA THR A 95 29.90 5.92 12.08
C THR A 95 28.58 6.17 11.34
N GLU A 96 28.01 7.35 11.58
CA GLU A 96 26.81 7.83 10.91
C GLU A 96 27.18 8.62 9.65
N ASP A 97 27.57 7.89 8.60
CA ASP A 97 27.94 8.49 7.33
C ASP A 97 27.12 7.92 6.15
N ALA A 98 27.28 8.53 4.98
CA ALA A 98 26.52 8.12 3.79
C ALA A 98 26.82 6.69 3.34
N LYS A 99 28.03 6.16 3.61
CA LYS A 99 28.42 4.80 3.22
C LYS A 99 27.78 3.74 4.11
N ASN A 100 27.51 4.10 5.35
CA ASN A 100 26.93 3.23 6.37
C ASN A 100 25.40 3.38 6.46
N THR A 101 24.81 4.27 5.65
CA THR A 101 23.38 4.47 5.61
C THR A 101 22.67 3.25 5.05
N VAL A 102 21.69 2.75 5.80
CA VAL A 102 20.78 1.67 5.41
C VAL A 102 19.34 2.07 5.71
N TYR A 103 18.41 1.37 5.08
CA TYR A 103 16.99 1.65 5.21
C TYR A 103 16.25 0.40 5.68
N LEU A 104 15.21 0.61 6.52
CA LEU A 104 14.22 -0.42 6.78
C LEU A 104 13.32 -0.52 5.55
N ARG A 105 12.93 -1.75 5.19
CA ARG A 105 12.09 -1.96 4.00
C ARG A 105 10.69 -1.40 4.21
N PRO A 106 10.15 -0.60 3.27
CA PRO A 106 8.78 -0.07 3.32
C PRO A 106 7.74 -1.04 2.79
N GLU A 107 8.20 -2.13 2.13
CA GLU A 107 7.39 -3.21 1.55
C GLU A 107 8.20 -4.50 1.46
N THR A 108 7.51 -5.63 1.29
CA THR A 108 8.15 -6.94 1.13
C THR A 108 8.45 -7.29 -0.32
N ALA A 109 7.81 -6.62 -1.29
CA ALA A 109 7.89 -6.88 -2.73
C ALA A 109 9.32 -6.89 -3.28
N GLN A 110 10.14 -5.90 -2.93
CA GLN A 110 11.50 -5.77 -3.49
C GLN A 110 12.42 -6.96 -3.11
N GLY A 111 12.17 -7.57 -1.94
CA GLY A 111 12.85 -8.81 -1.55
C GLY A 111 12.52 -9.98 -2.48
N ILE A 112 11.32 -10.02 -3.02
CA ILE A 112 10.88 -11.03 -4.00
C ILE A 112 11.56 -10.78 -5.35
N PHE A 113 11.52 -9.54 -5.85
CA PHE A 113 12.11 -9.20 -7.16
C PHE A 113 13.60 -9.50 -7.24
N VAL A 114 14.40 -9.11 -6.23
CA VAL A 114 15.85 -9.39 -6.23
C VAL A 114 16.17 -10.89 -6.14
N ASN A 115 15.24 -11.70 -5.63
CA ASN A 115 15.38 -13.15 -5.54
C ASN A 115 14.68 -13.93 -6.67
N PHE A 116 14.02 -13.25 -7.61
CA PHE A 116 13.26 -13.89 -8.69
C PHE A 116 14.04 -15.00 -9.39
N LYS A 117 15.24 -14.71 -9.90
CA LYS A 117 16.07 -15.70 -10.61
C LYS A 117 16.52 -16.86 -9.73
N ASN A 118 16.80 -16.60 -8.44
CA ASN A 118 17.17 -17.65 -7.49
C ASN A 118 16.00 -18.61 -7.27
N VAL A 119 14.81 -18.10 -7.00
CA VAL A 119 13.62 -18.90 -6.75
C VAL A 119 13.23 -19.67 -8.01
N GLN A 120 13.16 -19.00 -9.16
CA GLN A 120 12.81 -19.62 -10.44
C GLN A 120 13.74 -20.80 -10.75
N ARG A 121 15.06 -20.63 -10.60
CA ARG A 121 16.07 -21.64 -10.89
C ARG A 121 16.05 -22.79 -9.89
N THR A 122 15.99 -22.50 -8.59
CA THR A 122 16.06 -23.53 -7.54
C THR A 122 14.78 -24.34 -7.44
N SER A 123 13.61 -23.71 -7.64
CA SER A 123 12.33 -24.40 -7.65
C SER A 123 11.94 -24.98 -9.02
N ARG A 124 12.71 -24.66 -10.08
CA ARG A 124 12.44 -25.08 -11.47
C ARG A 124 11.04 -24.73 -11.94
N LYS A 125 10.50 -23.58 -11.47
CA LYS A 125 9.17 -23.13 -11.87
C LYS A 125 9.19 -22.53 -13.28
N LYS A 126 8.15 -22.84 -14.03
CA LYS A 126 7.81 -22.18 -15.30
C LYS A 126 6.85 -21.03 -15.02
N VAL A 127 6.91 -20.00 -15.86
CA VAL A 127 5.92 -18.92 -15.85
C VAL A 127 4.60 -19.47 -16.46
N PRO A 128 3.40 -19.25 -15.86
CA PRO A 128 3.19 -18.36 -14.72
C PRO A 128 3.46 -19.05 -13.35
N PHE A 129 4.00 -18.30 -12.40
CA PHE A 129 4.10 -18.72 -11.00
C PHE A 129 4.17 -17.50 -10.06
N GLY A 130 3.84 -17.71 -8.80
CA GLY A 130 3.90 -16.66 -7.78
C GLY A 130 4.93 -16.93 -6.69
N ILE A 131 5.42 -15.85 -6.07
CA ILE A 131 6.26 -15.89 -4.87
C ILE A 131 5.55 -15.03 -3.83
N GLY A 132 5.13 -15.65 -2.72
CA GLY A 132 4.52 -14.96 -1.60
C GLY A 132 5.52 -14.69 -0.49
N GLN A 133 5.37 -13.54 0.17
CA GLN A 133 6.13 -13.15 1.35
C GLN A 133 5.20 -12.59 2.41
N ILE A 134 5.35 -13.04 3.66
CA ILE A 134 4.74 -12.42 4.83
C ILE A 134 5.87 -11.92 5.71
N GLY A 135 5.81 -10.66 6.14
CA GLY A 135 6.85 -10.11 6.97
C GLY A 135 6.66 -8.64 7.32
N LYS A 136 7.52 -8.16 8.21
CA LYS A 136 7.50 -6.79 8.68
C LYS A 136 7.91 -5.80 7.59
N SER A 137 7.13 -4.70 7.52
CA SER A 137 7.43 -3.52 6.73
C SER A 137 7.36 -2.27 7.61
N PHE A 138 8.03 -1.21 7.20
CA PHE A 138 8.24 -0.02 8.02
C PHE A 138 8.05 1.23 7.19
N ARG A 139 7.12 2.09 7.61
CA ARG A 139 6.87 3.39 6.97
C ARG A 139 6.86 4.47 8.04
N ASN A 140 7.67 5.49 7.89
CA ASN A 140 7.75 6.60 8.84
C ASN A 140 6.53 7.52 8.67
N GLU A 141 5.35 6.98 8.94
CA GLU A 141 4.06 7.68 8.78
C GLU A 141 4.04 8.99 9.56
N ILE A 142 3.56 10.05 8.89
CA ILE A 142 3.42 11.38 9.49
C ILE A 142 2.35 11.34 10.59
N THR A 143 1.20 10.74 10.28
CA THR A 143 0.03 10.64 11.17
C THR A 143 -0.45 9.21 11.32
N PRO A 144 0.20 8.37 12.16
CA PRO A 144 -0.35 7.07 12.52
C PRO A 144 -1.72 7.24 13.20
N GLY A 145 -2.60 6.26 13.04
CA GLY A 145 -3.92 6.34 13.64
C GLY A 145 -4.82 5.17 13.31
N ASN A 146 -6.05 5.23 13.85
CA ASN A 146 -7.08 4.20 13.65
C ASN A 146 -6.61 2.80 14.06
N PHE A 147 -6.05 2.71 15.28
CA PHE A 147 -5.54 1.48 15.87
C PHE A 147 -4.47 0.82 14.97
N THR A 148 -4.69 -0.42 14.49
CA THR A 148 -3.75 -1.14 13.62
C THR A 148 -3.90 -0.79 12.14
N PHE A 149 -4.79 0.12 11.77
CA PHE A 149 -5.01 0.50 10.38
C PHE A 149 -3.81 1.24 9.77
N ARG A 150 -3.21 2.17 10.52
CA ARG A 150 -2.03 2.94 10.07
C ARG A 150 -0.99 3.04 11.19
N THR A 151 0.04 2.21 11.08
CA THR A 151 1.15 2.11 12.01
C THR A 151 2.48 2.28 11.30
N ARG A 152 3.56 2.57 12.03
CA ARG A 152 4.91 2.71 11.46
C ARG A 152 5.64 1.40 11.25
N GLU A 153 5.25 0.36 11.97
CA GLU A 153 5.68 -1.03 11.80
C GLU A 153 4.43 -1.90 11.65
N PHE A 154 4.36 -2.69 10.60
CA PHE A 154 3.21 -3.54 10.30
C PHE A 154 3.66 -4.82 9.60
N GLU A 155 2.80 -5.82 9.58
CA GLU A 155 2.99 -7.02 8.77
C GLU A 155 2.27 -6.90 7.44
N GLN A 156 3.00 -7.21 6.38
CA GLN A 156 2.52 -7.20 5.02
C GLN A 156 2.54 -8.61 4.45
N MET A 157 1.51 -8.96 3.70
CA MET A 157 1.41 -10.18 2.91
C MET A 157 1.36 -9.77 1.45
N GLU A 158 2.41 -10.05 0.71
CA GLU A 158 2.51 -9.73 -0.72
C GLU A 158 2.75 -10.99 -1.53
N LEU A 159 2.11 -11.05 -2.68
CA LEU A 159 2.31 -12.05 -3.72
C LEU A 159 2.74 -11.34 -4.98
N GLU A 160 3.90 -11.71 -5.51
CA GLU A 160 4.32 -11.30 -6.85
C GLU A 160 4.07 -12.47 -7.81
N PHE A 161 3.06 -12.32 -8.64
CA PHE A 161 2.67 -13.33 -9.61
C PHE A 161 3.24 -12.97 -10.98
N PHE A 162 4.22 -13.73 -11.42
CA PHE A 162 4.95 -13.56 -12.67
C PHE A 162 4.21 -14.23 -13.81
N CYS A 163 3.90 -13.47 -14.86
CA CYS A 163 3.17 -13.96 -16.04
C CYS A 163 3.82 -13.52 -17.36
N LYS A 164 3.40 -14.12 -18.46
CA LYS A 164 3.86 -13.73 -19.80
C LYS A 164 3.25 -12.36 -20.17
N PRO A 165 4.05 -11.41 -20.70
CA PRO A 165 3.52 -10.17 -21.24
C PRO A 165 2.38 -10.40 -22.23
N GLY A 166 1.31 -9.60 -22.10
CA GLY A 166 0.09 -9.75 -22.90
C GLY A 166 -0.96 -10.70 -22.32
N THR A 167 -0.66 -11.42 -21.21
CA THR A 167 -1.64 -12.19 -20.41
C THR A 167 -1.93 -11.52 -19.06
N ASP A 168 -1.31 -10.41 -18.80
CA ASP A 168 -1.31 -9.66 -17.55
C ASP A 168 -2.72 -9.23 -17.12
N LEU A 169 -3.53 -8.65 -18.01
CA LEU A 169 -4.88 -8.19 -17.68
C LEU A 169 -5.83 -9.35 -17.34
N ASP A 170 -5.67 -10.52 -17.96
CA ASP A 170 -6.45 -11.71 -17.61
C ASP A 170 -6.08 -12.19 -16.20
N TRP A 171 -4.77 -12.21 -15.86
CA TRP A 171 -4.29 -12.56 -14.53
C TRP A 171 -4.66 -11.50 -13.49
N PHE A 172 -4.65 -10.21 -13.84
CA PHE A 172 -5.14 -9.14 -12.98
C PHE A 172 -6.62 -9.37 -12.61
N ALA A 173 -7.47 -9.63 -13.62
CA ALA A 173 -8.88 -9.92 -13.38
C ALA A 173 -9.07 -11.18 -12.51
N TYR A 174 -8.28 -12.24 -12.75
CA TYR A 174 -8.30 -13.45 -11.93
C TYR A 174 -7.96 -13.15 -10.47
N TRP A 175 -6.84 -12.45 -10.19
CA TRP A 175 -6.42 -12.15 -8.83
C TRP A 175 -7.39 -11.21 -8.12
N LYS A 176 -7.95 -10.22 -8.80
CA LYS A 176 -9.01 -9.36 -8.26
C LYS A 176 -10.19 -10.19 -7.77
N GLN A 177 -10.71 -11.11 -8.58
CA GLN A 177 -11.82 -11.98 -8.20
C GLN A 177 -11.44 -12.95 -7.09
N PHE A 178 -10.24 -13.50 -7.13
CA PHE A 178 -9.72 -14.38 -6.08
C PHE A 178 -9.68 -13.67 -4.72
N CYS A 179 -9.14 -12.46 -4.65
CA CYS A 179 -9.04 -11.68 -3.42
C CYS A 179 -10.42 -11.32 -2.85
N ILE A 180 -11.36 -10.88 -3.70
CA ILE A 180 -12.75 -10.64 -3.30
C ILE A 180 -13.38 -11.89 -2.69
N LYS A 181 -13.27 -13.00 -3.43
CA LYS A 181 -13.83 -14.26 -2.97
C LYS A 181 -13.20 -14.75 -1.66
N TRP A 182 -11.87 -14.60 -1.51
CA TRP A 182 -11.15 -15.01 -0.30
C TRP A 182 -11.66 -14.26 0.94
N LEU A 183 -11.86 -12.95 0.84
CA LEU A 183 -12.42 -12.14 1.93
C LEU A 183 -13.85 -12.57 2.28
N GLN A 184 -14.70 -12.78 1.27
CA GLN A 184 -16.09 -13.22 1.47
C GLN A 184 -16.19 -14.63 2.04
N ASP A 185 -15.37 -15.56 1.54
CA ASP A 185 -15.32 -16.95 2.04
C ASP A 185 -14.88 -17.02 3.51
N LEU A 186 -14.18 -16.00 4.01
CA LEU A 186 -13.76 -15.89 5.41
C LEU A 186 -14.66 -14.99 6.27
N GLY A 187 -15.77 -14.52 5.72
CA GLY A 187 -16.85 -13.89 6.48
C GLY A 187 -16.99 -12.37 6.33
N ILE A 188 -16.19 -11.69 5.50
CA ILE A 188 -16.46 -10.29 5.17
C ILE A 188 -17.75 -10.20 4.35
N LYS A 189 -18.69 -9.36 4.79
CA LYS A 189 -19.98 -9.20 4.13
C LYS A 189 -19.86 -8.38 2.85
N PRO A 190 -20.63 -8.71 1.79
CA PRO A 190 -20.53 -7.99 0.51
C PRO A 190 -20.83 -6.49 0.57
N ASP A 191 -21.68 -6.07 1.50
CA ASP A 191 -22.08 -4.68 1.73
C ASP A 191 -21.05 -3.89 2.59
N GLU A 192 -20.12 -4.58 3.22
CA GLU A 192 -19.00 -4.00 3.97
C GLU A 192 -17.75 -3.82 3.10
N MET A 193 -17.76 -4.25 1.84
CA MET A 193 -16.61 -4.23 0.94
C MET A 193 -16.99 -3.67 -0.44
N ARG A 194 -16.07 -2.95 -1.06
CA ARG A 194 -16.19 -2.53 -2.46
C ARG A 194 -14.86 -2.61 -3.17
N ALA A 195 -14.90 -2.76 -4.50
CA ALA A 195 -13.72 -2.66 -5.36
C ALA A 195 -13.71 -1.28 -6.02
N ARG A 196 -12.59 -0.55 -5.91
CA ARG A 196 -12.35 0.74 -6.53
C ARG A 196 -11.20 0.62 -7.52
N ASP A 197 -11.55 0.67 -8.80
CA ASP A 197 -10.54 0.70 -9.86
C ASP A 197 -9.96 2.12 -9.98
N HIS A 198 -8.63 2.22 -10.09
CA HIS A 198 -7.95 3.49 -10.29
C HIS A 198 -8.20 4.04 -11.69
N SER A 199 -8.44 5.34 -11.77
CA SER A 199 -8.46 6.06 -13.05
C SER A 199 -7.04 6.15 -13.64
N PRO A 200 -6.88 6.40 -14.95
CA PRO A 200 -5.55 6.54 -15.56
C PRO A 200 -4.67 7.61 -14.90
N GLU A 201 -5.28 8.64 -14.31
CA GLU A 201 -4.61 9.75 -13.64
C GLU A 201 -4.11 9.37 -12.24
N GLU A 202 -4.71 8.36 -11.60
CA GLU A 202 -4.33 7.83 -10.29
C GLU A 202 -3.25 6.76 -10.37
N LEU A 203 -3.06 6.14 -11.54
CA LEU A 203 -2.12 5.03 -11.69
C LEU A 203 -0.69 5.47 -11.36
N CYS A 204 -0.02 4.69 -10.52
CA CYS A 204 1.41 4.82 -10.35
C CYS A 204 2.14 4.62 -11.69
N PHE A 205 3.27 5.27 -11.86
CA PHE A 205 4.06 5.27 -13.11
C PHE A 205 4.51 3.86 -13.56
N TYR A 206 4.50 2.88 -12.66
CA TYR A 206 4.85 1.48 -12.94
C TYR A 206 3.63 0.60 -13.18
N SER A 207 2.43 1.09 -12.95
CA SER A 207 1.21 0.28 -12.98
C SER A 207 0.41 0.51 -14.25
N LYS A 208 -0.06 -0.58 -14.86
CA LYS A 208 -0.98 -0.57 -16.01
C LYS A 208 -2.44 -0.61 -15.58
N ALA A 209 -2.72 -1.23 -14.44
CA ALA A 209 -4.03 -1.30 -13.81
C ALA A 209 -3.86 -1.47 -12.30
N THR A 210 -4.72 -0.83 -11.51
CA THR A 210 -4.75 -0.99 -10.05
C THR A 210 -6.20 -1.01 -9.59
N THR A 211 -6.50 -1.88 -8.63
CA THR A 211 -7.77 -1.92 -7.91
C THR A 211 -7.49 -1.99 -6.41
N ASP A 212 -8.14 -1.13 -5.64
CA ASP A 212 -8.22 -1.27 -4.20
C ASP A 212 -9.51 -2.00 -3.82
N LEU A 213 -9.38 -3.04 -2.99
CA LEU A 213 -10.51 -3.56 -2.25
C LEU A 213 -10.58 -2.76 -0.96
N GLU A 214 -11.65 -2.02 -0.77
CA GLU A 214 -11.89 -1.20 0.40
C GLU A 214 -12.89 -1.88 1.34
N PHE A 215 -12.69 -1.71 2.65
CA PHE A 215 -13.60 -2.17 3.69
C PHE A 215 -14.19 -0.98 4.43
N LEU A 216 -15.45 -1.11 4.85
CA LEU A 216 -16.15 -0.10 5.64
C LEU A 216 -15.80 -0.25 7.12
N PHE A 217 -14.68 0.38 7.51
CA PHE A 217 -14.27 0.46 8.91
C PHE A 217 -15.19 1.40 9.71
N PRO A 218 -15.15 1.38 11.06
CA PRO A 218 -15.93 2.33 11.88
C PRO A 218 -15.62 3.81 11.61
N PHE A 219 -14.47 4.11 11.03
CA PHE A 219 -14.04 5.46 10.64
C PHE A 219 -14.27 5.78 9.15
N GLY A 220 -14.96 4.91 8.41
CA GLY A 220 -15.26 5.07 6.99
C GLY A 220 -14.56 4.07 6.09
N TRP A 221 -14.70 4.25 4.77
CA TRP A 221 -14.05 3.41 3.78
C TRP A 221 -12.53 3.53 3.85
N GLY A 222 -11.86 2.41 3.87
CA GLY A 222 -10.40 2.34 3.88
C GLY A 222 -9.89 1.18 3.05
N GLU A 223 -8.76 1.40 2.39
CA GLU A 223 -8.08 0.38 1.61
C GLU A 223 -7.73 -0.82 2.49
N LEU A 224 -8.11 -2.00 2.05
CA LEU A 224 -7.82 -3.27 2.69
C LEU A 224 -6.79 -4.09 1.90
N TRP A 225 -6.93 -4.15 0.58
CA TRP A 225 -6.12 -4.98 -0.30
C TRP A 225 -5.90 -4.28 -1.64
N GLY A 226 -4.67 -3.96 -1.97
CA GLY A 226 -4.30 -3.44 -3.29
C GLY A 226 -3.98 -4.58 -4.25
N ILE A 227 -4.46 -4.51 -5.48
CA ILE A 227 -4.08 -5.40 -6.58
C ILE A 227 -3.56 -4.53 -7.72
N ALA A 228 -2.31 -4.73 -8.13
CA ALA A 228 -1.67 -3.95 -9.19
C ALA A 228 -1.10 -4.82 -10.30
N ASP A 229 -1.28 -4.40 -11.54
CA ASP A 229 -0.47 -4.86 -12.67
C ASP A 229 0.77 -3.96 -12.78
N ARG A 230 1.91 -4.45 -12.28
CA ARG A 230 3.19 -3.72 -12.21
C ARG A 230 4.01 -3.81 -13.51
N THR A 231 3.50 -4.49 -14.52
CA THR A 231 4.22 -4.76 -15.77
C THR A 231 5.57 -5.46 -15.51
N ASP A 232 6.60 -5.19 -16.30
CA ASP A 232 7.98 -5.65 -16.10
C ASP A 232 8.85 -4.63 -15.35
N TYR A 233 8.25 -3.58 -14.80
CA TYR A 233 8.95 -2.41 -14.26
C TYR A 233 10.04 -2.81 -13.25
N ASP A 234 9.68 -3.51 -12.16
CA ASP A 234 10.61 -3.80 -11.07
C ASP A 234 11.77 -4.68 -11.54
N LEU A 235 11.48 -5.77 -12.28
CA LEU A 235 12.53 -6.65 -12.80
C LEU A 235 13.47 -5.90 -13.75
N THR A 236 12.93 -5.03 -14.60
CA THR A 236 13.71 -4.18 -15.51
C THR A 236 14.60 -3.20 -14.74
N GLN A 237 14.08 -2.54 -13.70
CA GLN A 237 14.87 -1.63 -12.87
C GLN A 237 16.00 -2.36 -12.13
N HIS A 238 15.72 -3.52 -11.54
CA HIS A 238 16.76 -4.33 -10.90
C HIS A 238 17.81 -4.84 -11.89
N GLN A 239 17.39 -5.24 -13.09
CA GLN A 239 18.31 -5.60 -14.16
C GLN A 239 19.23 -4.42 -14.53
N ASN A 240 18.67 -3.24 -14.75
CA ASN A 240 19.42 -2.05 -15.16
C ASN A 240 20.46 -1.61 -14.12
N VAL A 241 20.09 -1.65 -12.84
CA VAL A 241 21.00 -1.23 -11.74
C VAL A 241 22.02 -2.31 -11.39
N SER A 242 21.66 -3.59 -11.43
CA SER A 242 22.57 -4.67 -11.04
C SER A 242 23.40 -5.25 -12.19
N GLY A 243 22.97 -5.04 -13.43
CA GLY A 243 23.54 -5.69 -14.62
C GLY A 243 23.25 -7.19 -14.71
N GLN A 244 22.39 -7.73 -13.81
CA GLN A 244 21.99 -9.14 -13.84
C GLN A 244 20.79 -9.34 -14.75
N ASP A 245 20.82 -10.36 -15.61
CA ASP A 245 19.71 -10.72 -16.49
C ASP A 245 18.52 -11.25 -15.68
N MET A 246 17.42 -10.48 -15.66
CA MET A 246 16.17 -10.82 -14.97
C MET A 246 15.12 -11.45 -15.92
N SER A 247 15.47 -11.70 -17.17
CA SER A 247 14.55 -12.31 -18.12
C SER A 247 14.28 -13.80 -17.81
N TYR A 248 13.14 -14.28 -18.28
CA TYR A 248 12.77 -15.68 -18.33
C TYR A 248 12.92 -16.20 -19.75
N PHE A 249 13.45 -17.40 -19.91
CA PHE A 249 13.46 -18.11 -21.18
C PHE A 249 12.38 -19.20 -21.16
N ASP A 250 11.42 -19.08 -22.05
CA ASP A 250 10.34 -20.03 -22.25
C ASP A 250 10.77 -21.04 -23.32
N ASP A 251 11.09 -22.25 -22.88
CA ASP A 251 11.57 -23.34 -23.72
C ASP A 251 10.47 -23.97 -24.60
N GLU A 252 9.20 -23.77 -24.26
CA GLU A 252 8.08 -24.32 -25.02
C GLU A 252 7.84 -23.55 -26.32
N VAL A 253 8.02 -22.20 -26.28
CA VAL A 253 7.83 -21.33 -27.44
C VAL A 253 9.14 -20.74 -27.97
N ASN A 254 10.28 -21.07 -27.33
CA ASN A 254 11.63 -20.57 -27.66
C ASN A 254 11.69 -19.03 -27.64
N GLU A 255 11.07 -18.40 -26.63
CA GLU A 255 11.04 -16.96 -26.44
C GLU A 255 11.75 -16.54 -25.15
N LYS A 256 12.36 -15.35 -25.19
CA LYS A 256 12.96 -14.72 -24.02
C LYS A 256 12.27 -13.39 -23.74
N TYR A 257 11.79 -13.21 -22.51
CA TYR A 257 11.09 -11.98 -22.08
C TYR A 257 11.34 -11.69 -20.61
N ILE A 258 11.13 -10.45 -20.18
CA ILE A 258 11.01 -10.09 -18.77
C ILE A 258 9.54 -10.30 -18.39
N PRO A 259 9.23 -11.13 -17.37
CA PRO A 259 7.85 -11.36 -16.96
C PRO A 259 7.16 -10.09 -16.51
N TYR A 260 5.86 -9.99 -16.76
CA TYR A 260 4.97 -9.02 -16.11
C TYR A 260 4.57 -9.55 -14.74
N VAL A 261 4.20 -8.65 -13.85
CA VAL A 261 3.92 -8.97 -12.45
C VAL A 261 2.55 -8.46 -12.05
N ILE A 262 1.74 -9.35 -11.47
CA ILE A 262 0.51 -8.98 -10.77
C ILE A 262 0.78 -9.10 -9.27
N GLU A 263 0.52 -8.01 -8.56
CA GLU A 263 0.79 -7.88 -7.13
C GLU A 263 -0.52 -7.73 -6.34
N PRO A 264 -1.04 -8.75 -5.70
CA PRO A 264 -1.94 -8.62 -4.56
C PRO A 264 -1.14 -8.32 -3.28
N SER A 265 -1.38 -7.15 -2.66
CA SER A 265 -0.68 -6.68 -1.45
C SER A 265 -1.67 -6.37 -0.33
N LEU A 266 -1.55 -7.04 0.80
CA LEU A 266 -2.45 -6.99 1.94
C LEU A 266 -1.69 -6.74 3.24
N GLY A 267 -2.17 -5.80 4.07
CA GLY A 267 -1.69 -5.62 5.44
C GLY A 267 -2.32 -6.65 6.38
N ALA A 268 -1.51 -7.53 7.00
CA ALA A 268 -2.01 -8.57 7.92
C ALA A 268 -2.71 -7.95 9.14
N ASP A 269 -2.15 -6.88 9.70
CA ASP A 269 -2.76 -6.15 10.82
C ASP A 269 -4.08 -5.50 10.43
N ARG A 270 -4.15 -4.96 9.19
CA ARG A 270 -5.34 -4.28 8.68
C ARG A 270 -6.48 -5.27 8.37
N VAL A 271 -6.18 -6.41 7.76
CA VAL A 271 -7.19 -7.45 7.51
C VAL A 271 -7.70 -8.09 8.80
N THR A 272 -6.83 -8.25 9.80
CA THR A 272 -7.24 -8.70 11.14
C THR A 272 -8.24 -7.72 11.75
N LEU A 273 -7.98 -6.41 11.66
CA LEU A 273 -8.93 -5.38 12.10
C LEU A 273 -10.26 -5.47 11.34
N ALA A 274 -10.22 -5.67 10.01
CA ALA A 274 -11.44 -5.80 9.21
C ALA A 274 -12.28 -7.02 9.64
N PHE A 275 -11.66 -8.19 9.85
CA PHE A 275 -12.37 -9.36 10.36
C PHE A 275 -12.96 -9.14 11.76
N LEU A 276 -12.25 -8.45 12.65
CA LEU A 276 -12.76 -8.07 13.96
C LEU A 276 -14.00 -7.16 13.85
N CYS A 277 -13.94 -6.14 12.99
CA CYS A 277 -15.03 -5.21 12.77
C CYS A 277 -16.26 -5.90 12.15
N SER A 278 -16.05 -6.75 11.13
CA SER A 278 -17.14 -7.47 10.47
C SER A 278 -17.80 -8.53 11.35
N ALA A 279 -17.04 -9.13 12.28
CA ALA A 279 -17.55 -10.16 13.19
C ALA A 279 -18.21 -9.59 14.45
N TYR A 280 -17.98 -8.32 14.77
CA TYR A 280 -18.51 -7.69 15.98
C TYR A 280 -20.03 -7.53 15.94
N ASP A 281 -20.69 -7.88 17.04
CA ASP A 281 -22.13 -7.69 17.23
C ASP A 281 -22.46 -7.48 18.72
N GLU A 282 -23.61 -6.89 19.00
CA GLU A 282 -24.12 -6.68 20.34
C GLU A 282 -25.52 -7.32 20.48
N GLU A 283 -25.68 -8.23 21.43
CA GLU A 283 -26.94 -8.89 21.72
C GLU A 283 -27.54 -8.37 23.01
N GLU A 284 -28.81 -7.92 22.96
CA GLU A 284 -29.56 -7.60 24.16
C GLU A 284 -30.04 -8.90 24.87
N LEU A 285 -29.79 -8.98 26.16
CA LEU A 285 -30.24 -10.08 27.01
C LEU A 285 -31.56 -9.74 27.70
N GLU A 286 -32.27 -10.78 28.17
CA GLU A 286 -33.43 -10.60 29.03
C GLU A 286 -33.04 -9.82 30.29
N GLY A 287 -33.60 -8.60 30.44
CA GLY A 287 -33.27 -7.69 31.53
C GLY A 287 -32.59 -6.37 31.10
N GLY A 288 -32.26 -6.22 29.80
CA GLY A 288 -31.69 -4.99 29.22
C GLY A 288 -30.19 -4.90 29.29
N ASP A 289 -29.49 -5.94 29.73
CA ASP A 289 -28.06 -6.05 29.65
C ASP A 289 -27.61 -6.32 28.19
N VAL A 290 -26.47 -5.79 27.78
CA VAL A 290 -25.88 -5.99 26.43
C VAL A 290 -24.63 -6.84 26.57
N ARG A 291 -24.49 -7.85 25.72
CA ARG A 291 -23.21 -8.59 25.59
C ARG A 291 -22.60 -8.43 24.21
N THR A 292 -21.30 -8.31 24.15
CA THR A 292 -20.52 -8.36 22.91
C THR A 292 -20.40 -9.80 22.42
N VAL A 293 -20.67 -10.01 21.13
CA VAL A 293 -20.54 -11.29 20.45
C VAL A 293 -19.65 -11.12 19.23
N MET A 294 -18.89 -12.16 18.89
CA MET A 294 -18.01 -12.16 17.71
C MET A 294 -18.42 -13.31 16.78
N HIS A 295 -18.95 -12.97 15.61
CA HIS A 295 -19.41 -13.92 14.60
C HIS A 295 -18.31 -14.26 13.58
N PHE A 296 -17.19 -14.81 14.06
CA PHE A 296 -16.12 -15.23 13.18
C PHE A 296 -16.47 -16.44 12.32
N HIS A 297 -16.00 -16.44 11.09
CA HIS A 297 -15.98 -17.67 10.29
C HIS A 297 -15.15 -18.75 11.01
N PRO A 298 -15.59 -20.02 11.06
CA PRO A 298 -14.89 -21.08 11.82
C PRO A 298 -13.41 -21.28 11.46
N ALA A 299 -13.02 -20.98 10.20
CA ALA A 299 -11.63 -21.12 9.76
C ALA A 299 -10.67 -20.09 10.39
N ILE A 300 -11.18 -18.97 10.89
CA ILE A 300 -10.38 -17.89 11.50
C ILE A 300 -10.78 -17.60 12.94
N ALA A 301 -11.77 -18.32 13.47
CA ALA A 301 -12.17 -18.21 14.86
C ALA A 301 -11.01 -18.63 15.77
N PRO A 302 -10.72 -17.84 16.84
CA PRO A 302 -9.80 -18.29 17.88
C PRO A 302 -10.33 -19.56 18.55
N VAL A 303 -9.42 -20.45 18.91
CA VAL A 303 -9.79 -21.72 19.59
C VAL A 303 -9.95 -21.49 21.08
#